data_3154505fe9534c56e2641082ff46f40c
#
_entry.id   3154505fe9534c56e2641082ff46f40c
#
_cell.length_a   1.000
_cell.length_b   1.000
_cell.length_c   1.000
_cell.angle_alpha   90.00
_cell.angle_beta   90.00
_cell.angle_gamma   90.00
#
_symmetry.space_group_name_H-M   'P 1'
#
loop_
_entity.id
_entity.type
_entity.pdbx_description
1 polymer ?
#
loop_
_entity_poly.entity_id
_entity_poly.type
_entity_poly.pdbx_seq_one_letter_code
_entity_poly.pdbx_strand_id
1 'polypeptide(L)' 'MIPRKTELALTTLQSHRSPLTLLQRRALILADGQRDLATLAMLLGGDGTGLVQSLCAMGYLDLGPAAG' A
#
# COMPACT_ATOMS: atom_id res chain seq x y z
N MET A 1 -9.54 -9.11 0.18
CA MET A 1 -8.91 -8.08 -0.65
C MET A 1 -7.41 -8.09 -0.38
N ILE A 2 -6.64 -8.21 -1.42
CA ILE A 2 -5.18 -8.24 -1.31
C ILE A 2 -4.62 -7.02 -2.02
N PRO A 3 -4.14 -6.01 -1.29
CA PRO A 3 -3.56 -4.82 -1.91
C PRO A 3 -2.32 -5.17 -2.71
N ARG A 4 -2.23 -4.58 -3.89
CA ARG A 4 -1.08 -4.77 -4.78
C ARG A 4 -0.51 -3.41 -5.15
N LYS A 5 0.80 -3.35 -5.29
CA LYS A 5 1.45 -2.13 -5.76
C LYS A 5 1.11 -1.89 -7.21
N THR A 6 0.78 -0.64 -7.53
CA THR A 6 0.62 -0.20 -8.91
C THR A 6 1.98 0.13 -9.51
N GLU A 7 1.99 0.36 -10.83
CA GLU A 7 3.22 0.80 -11.49
C GLU A 7 3.73 2.12 -10.91
N LEU A 8 2.80 3.01 -10.56
CA LEU A 8 3.14 4.27 -9.94
C LEU A 8 3.88 4.04 -8.62
N ALA A 9 3.43 3.08 -7.81
CA ALA A 9 4.08 2.76 -6.57
C ALA A 9 5.49 2.24 -6.78
N LEU A 10 5.66 1.35 -7.75
CA LEU A 10 6.97 0.77 -8.05
C LEU A 10 7.95 1.86 -8.48
N THR A 11 7.51 2.75 -9.35
CA THR A 11 8.34 3.86 -9.81
C THR A 11 8.70 4.79 -8.65
N THR A 12 7.72 5.10 -7.81
CA THR A 12 7.92 6.00 -6.69
C THR A 12 8.89 5.42 -5.67
N LEU A 13 8.80 4.10 -5.41
CA LEU A 13 9.71 3.46 -4.47
C LEU A 13 11.16 3.43 -4.96
N GLN A 14 11.36 3.46 -6.28
CA GLN A 14 12.69 3.51 -6.85
C GLN A 14 13.31 4.91 -6.80
N SER A 15 12.49 5.92 -6.56
CA SER A 15 12.96 7.29 -6.53
C SER A 15 13.50 7.64 -5.15
N HIS A 16 14.63 8.33 -5.12
CA HIS A 16 15.19 8.84 -3.87
C HIS A 16 14.41 10.03 -3.33
N ARG A 17 13.65 10.69 -4.19
CA ARG A 17 12.85 11.86 -3.81
C ARG A 17 11.37 11.53 -3.93
N SER A 18 10.93 10.67 -3.07
CA SER A 18 9.54 10.28 -3.05
C SER A 18 8.74 11.26 -2.18
N PRO A 19 7.52 11.64 -2.59
CA PRO A 19 6.65 12.44 -1.74
C PRO A 19 6.06 11.66 -0.57
N LEU A 20 6.36 10.37 -0.51
CA LEU A 20 5.79 9.50 0.51
C LEU A 20 6.51 9.66 1.84
N THR A 21 5.73 9.60 2.92
CA THR A 21 6.31 9.51 4.25
C THR A 21 6.96 8.15 4.44
N LEU A 22 7.79 8.04 5.47
CA LEU A 22 8.41 6.77 5.80
C LEU A 22 7.36 5.68 6.04
N LEU A 23 6.29 6.04 6.73
CA LEU A 23 5.21 5.09 7.02
C LEU A 23 4.50 4.65 5.75
N GLN A 24 4.25 5.56 4.83
CA GLN A 24 3.64 5.24 3.54
C GLN A 24 4.53 4.31 2.72
N ARG A 25 5.82 4.57 2.70
CA ARG A 25 6.76 3.70 2.01
C ARG A 25 6.76 2.30 2.61
N ARG A 26 6.72 2.22 3.93
CA ARG A 26 6.67 0.93 4.63
C ARG A 26 5.41 0.15 4.23
N ALA A 27 4.28 0.84 4.16
CA ALA A 27 3.03 0.21 3.75
C ALA A 27 3.14 -0.37 2.34
N LEU A 28 3.73 0.38 1.42
CA LEU A 28 3.90 -0.09 0.05
C LEU A 28 4.85 -1.29 -0.02
N ILE A 29 5.91 -1.28 0.76
CA ILE A 29 6.85 -2.39 0.78
C ILE A 29 6.17 -3.66 1.30
N LEU A 30 5.33 -3.54 2.32
CA LEU A 30 4.62 -4.68 2.88
C LEU A 30 3.49 -5.18 1.99
N ALA A 31 2.99 -4.35 1.09
CA ALA A 31 1.93 -4.72 0.16
C ALA A 31 2.52 -5.50 -1.02
N ASP A 32 2.90 -6.73 -0.76
CA ASP A 32 3.62 -7.57 -1.73
C ASP A 32 2.70 -8.45 -2.57
N GLY A 33 1.38 -8.26 -2.46
CA GLY A 33 0.43 -9.07 -3.21
C GLY A 33 0.08 -10.38 -2.55
N GLN A 34 0.61 -10.66 -1.37
CA GLN A 34 0.34 -11.89 -0.63
C GLN A 34 -0.34 -11.64 0.70
N ARG A 35 -0.27 -10.42 1.22
CA ARG A 35 -0.92 -10.06 2.47
C ARG A 35 -2.24 -9.37 2.17
N ASP A 36 -3.29 -9.79 2.87
CA ASP A 36 -4.57 -9.13 2.72
C ASP A 36 -4.61 -7.81 3.50
N LEU A 37 -5.69 -7.07 3.32
CA LEU A 37 -5.83 -5.76 3.95
C LEU A 37 -5.78 -5.85 5.47
N ALA A 38 -6.42 -6.86 6.04
CA ALA A 38 -6.44 -7.01 7.50
C ALA A 38 -5.04 -7.27 8.03
N THR A 39 -4.27 -8.10 7.36
CA THR A 39 -2.90 -8.39 7.75
C THR A 39 -2.02 -7.15 7.64
N LEU A 40 -2.15 -6.42 6.56
CA LEU A 40 -1.39 -5.17 6.39
C LEU A 40 -1.72 -4.17 7.48
N ALA A 41 -3.00 -3.99 7.78
CA ALA A 41 -3.42 -3.06 8.82
C ALA A 41 -2.84 -3.46 10.17
N MET A 42 -2.81 -4.76 10.46
CA MET A 42 -2.24 -5.26 11.69
C MET A 42 -0.74 -4.99 11.77
N LEU A 43 -0.02 -5.25 10.69
CA LEU A 43 1.43 -5.04 10.65
C LEU A 43 1.82 -3.57 10.77
N LEU A 44 1.00 -2.70 10.18
CA LEU A 44 1.26 -1.26 10.24
C LEU A 44 0.88 -0.66 11.59
N GLY A 45 -0.04 -1.30 12.29
CA GLY A 45 -0.50 -0.80 13.58
C GLY A 45 -1.33 0.46 13.46
N GLY A 46 -1.85 0.95 14.57
CA GLY A 46 -2.57 2.21 14.61
C GLY A 46 -3.63 2.33 13.52
N ASP A 47 -3.49 3.35 12.68
CA ASP A 47 -4.44 3.63 11.61
C ASP A 47 -4.01 3.00 10.29
N GLY A 48 -3.56 1.74 10.34
CA GLY A 48 -3.08 1.06 9.15
C GLY A 48 -4.10 0.97 8.03
N THR A 49 -5.37 0.72 8.37
CA THR A 49 -6.43 0.66 7.36
C THR A 49 -6.59 1.99 6.65
N GLY A 50 -6.62 3.09 7.40
CA GLY A 50 -6.73 4.42 6.82
C GLY A 50 -5.53 4.74 5.93
N LEU A 51 -4.35 4.34 6.35
CA LEU A 51 -3.14 4.54 5.58
C LEU A 51 -3.21 3.80 4.23
N VAL A 52 -3.64 2.55 4.26
CA VAL A 52 -3.79 1.76 3.03
C VAL A 52 -4.84 2.39 2.12
N GLN A 53 -5.97 2.83 2.69
CA GLN A 53 -7.01 3.48 1.91
C GLN A 53 -6.51 4.76 1.26
N SER A 54 -5.72 5.55 1.98
CA SER A 54 -5.12 6.75 1.42
C SER A 54 -4.22 6.44 0.24
N LEU A 55 -3.41 5.40 0.37
CA LEU A 55 -2.52 4.99 -0.71
C LEU A 55 -3.31 4.51 -1.92
N CYS A 56 -4.42 3.83 -1.72
CA CYS A 56 -5.32 3.45 -2.82
C CYS A 56 -5.90 4.67 -3.51
N ALA A 57 -6.32 5.67 -2.74
CA ALA A 57 -6.89 6.89 -3.30
C ALA A 57 -5.86 7.68 -4.10
N MET A 58 -4.60 7.60 -3.71
CA MET A 58 -3.51 8.28 -4.43
C MET A 58 -3.02 7.50 -5.64
N GLY A 59 -3.51 6.29 -5.86
CA GLY A 59 -3.11 5.48 -7.00
C GLY A 59 -1.91 4.60 -6.79
N TYR A 60 -1.42 4.48 -5.57
CA TYR A 60 -0.26 3.64 -5.26
C TYR A 60 -0.62 2.18 -5.02
N LEU A 61 -1.83 1.92 -4.55
CA LEU A 61 -2.28 0.56 -4.28
C LEU A 61 -3.58 0.29 -5.02
N ASP A 62 -3.73 -0.96 -5.42
CA ASP A 62 -4.94 -1.46 -6.07
C ASP A 62 -5.43 -2.64 -5.25
N LEU A 63 -6.67 -2.58 -4.82
CA LEU A 63 -7.27 -3.67 -4.06
C LEU A 63 -7.79 -4.78 -4.95
N GLY A 64 -7.79 -4.55 -6.25
CA GLY A 64 -8.25 -5.53 -7.20
C GLY A 64 -9.76 -5.74 -7.14
N PRO A 65 -10.27 -6.59 -8.02
CA PRO A 65 -11.69 -6.93 -7.98
C PRO A 65 -11.99 -7.74 -6.73
N ALA A 66 -12.98 -7.27 -5.98
CA ALA A 66 -13.35 -7.91 -4.71
C ALA A 66 -13.84 -9.33 -4.91
N ALA A 67 -14.34 -9.61 -6.05
CA ALA A 67 -14.94 -10.92 -6.29
C ALA A 67 -13.92 -11.97 -6.63
N GLY A 68 -12.82 -11.80 -6.45
CA GLY A 68 -11.96 -12.91 -6.75
C GLY A 68 -12.59 -13.84 -7.76
#